data_0849fd302bbbc378e54a95171494dd22
#
_entry.id   0849fd302bbbc378e54a95171494dd22
#
_cell.length_a   1.000
_cell.length_b   1.000
_cell.length_c   1.000
_cell.angle_alpha   90.00
_cell.angle_beta   90.00
_cell.angle_gamma   90.00
#
_symmetry.space_group_name_H-M   'P 1'
#
loop_
_entity.id
_entity.type
_entity.pdbx_description
1 polymer ?
#
loop_
_entity_poly.entity_id
_entity_poly.type
_entity_poly.pdbx_seq_one_letter_code
_entity_poly.pdbx_strand_id
1 'polypeptide(L)'
;MTVFPNISPLKKNMYKKTVNGFVPNSVIVPLKQDVNADCKWLVKPGDKVSEGQIIAVSDKNNGIFSSVYSPIPGIVTGIESCVCPDGRTCEGMRIQLSGSFSFLGKNKKPADARSCTGTMIFESINEKGIINTFVTNEPVLLAEDIQRAAAEKKPVMAVRLFDEDPSRLTDSLITQFFFENVFSGSLLVAKAMNAAGIIFVADRDFELPELPEQKIPVLCLKTNAQKYPSGYKEEIIRLVQKNSREEWTASISKKSLFTDSSTMLETYRAFSFGMPVIDRYVHISGDCIPASGLIKVSIGTTLQNLAEQCGALTKNPGAVIVNG
;
A
#
# COMPACT_ATOMS: atom_id res chain seq x y z
N MET A 1 -29.42 3.96 19.04
CA MET A 1 -28.65 5.10 18.51
C MET A 1 -27.24 4.97 19.09
N THR A 2 -26.32 4.35 18.38
CA THR A 2 -24.95 4.11 18.87
C THR A 2 -24.19 5.43 18.71
N VAL A 3 -23.88 6.09 19.81
CA VAL A 3 -23.07 7.31 19.81
C VAL A 3 -21.62 6.86 19.58
N PHE A 4 -21.12 7.08 18.37
CA PHE A 4 -19.68 6.93 18.12
C PHE A 4 -18.96 8.00 18.97
N PRO A 5 -17.89 7.63 19.70
CA PRO A 5 -17.10 8.63 20.41
C PRO A 5 -16.56 9.62 19.39
N ASN A 6 -16.61 10.92 19.73
CA ASN A 6 -15.97 11.97 18.95
C ASN A 6 -14.48 11.67 18.85
N ILE A 7 -14.06 11.04 17.77
CA ILE A 7 -12.64 10.86 17.45
C ILE A 7 -12.16 12.24 17.02
N SER A 8 -11.39 12.89 17.88
CA SER A 8 -10.74 14.15 17.51
C SER A 8 -9.87 13.93 16.28
N PRO A 9 -9.96 14.79 15.26
CA PRO A 9 -9.16 14.62 14.06
C PRO A 9 -7.69 14.55 14.42
N LEU A 10 -7.01 13.49 13.97
CA LEU A 10 -5.59 13.29 14.18
C LEU A 10 -4.82 14.42 13.48
N LYS A 11 -3.92 15.10 14.20
CA LYS A 11 -3.16 16.22 13.65
C LYS A 11 -1.90 15.71 12.97
N LYS A 12 -1.82 15.77 11.64
CA LYS A 12 -0.65 15.39 10.82
C LYS A 12 0.66 16.03 11.29
N ASN A 13 0.62 17.27 11.75
CA ASN A 13 1.80 18.06 12.14
C ASN A 13 2.52 17.55 13.40
N MET A 14 1.98 16.52 14.09
CA MET A 14 2.62 15.93 15.27
C MET A 14 3.76 14.95 14.90
N TYR A 15 3.74 14.42 13.67
CA TYR A 15 4.69 13.38 13.25
C TYR A 15 5.83 13.99 12.43
N LYS A 16 7.06 13.90 12.95
CA LYS A 16 8.25 14.52 12.33
C LYS A 16 9.07 13.54 11.48
N LYS A 17 8.91 12.24 11.68
CA LYS A 17 9.66 11.19 10.97
C LYS A 17 8.95 9.85 11.02
N THR A 18 9.31 8.97 10.09
CA THR A 18 8.96 7.55 10.14
C THR A 18 9.94 6.79 11.03
N VAL A 19 9.50 5.65 11.55
CA VAL A 19 10.34 4.75 12.35
C VAL A 19 10.40 3.39 11.66
N ASN A 20 11.58 2.80 11.57
CA ASN A 20 11.68 1.38 11.23
C ASN A 20 11.30 0.56 12.44
N GLY A 21 10.39 -0.38 12.27
CA GLY A 21 10.02 -1.34 13.29
C GLY A 21 11.18 -2.29 13.61
N PHE A 22 11.13 -2.92 14.78
CA PHE A 22 12.03 -4.02 15.11
C PHE A 22 11.78 -5.20 14.20
N VAL A 23 12.81 -5.96 13.90
CA VAL A 23 12.68 -7.24 13.24
C VAL A 23 11.97 -8.19 14.20
N PRO A 24 10.78 -8.72 13.86
CA PRO A 24 10.08 -9.63 14.74
C PRO A 24 10.80 -10.99 14.79
N ASN A 25 10.76 -11.65 15.95
CA ASN A 25 11.30 -13.01 16.10
C ASN A 25 10.53 -14.05 15.28
N SER A 26 9.26 -13.79 15.01
CA SER A 26 8.41 -14.58 14.12
C SER A 26 7.34 -13.73 13.48
N VAL A 27 6.86 -14.19 12.33
CA VAL A 27 5.74 -13.59 11.59
C VAL A 27 4.69 -14.66 11.28
N ILE A 28 3.43 -14.21 11.08
CA ILE A 28 2.35 -15.05 10.57
C ILE A 28 1.89 -14.41 9.26
N VAL A 29 2.37 -14.95 8.13
CA VAL A 29 2.11 -14.37 6.80
C VAL A 29 0.78 -14.89 6.28
N PRO A 30 -0.24 -14.03 6.06
CA PRO A 30 -1.52 -14.46 5.51
C PRO A 30 -1.37 -15.05 4.11
N LEU A 31 -2.05 -16.17 3.84
CA LEU A 31 -2.10 -16.78 2.51
C LEU A 31 -2.83 -15.86 1.52
N LYS A 32 -3.91 -15.23 1.98
CA LYS A 32 -4.74 -14.35 1.16
C LYS A 32 -4.38 -12.89 1.45
N GLN A 33 -3.74 -12.24 0.49
CA GLN A 33 -3.35 -10.82 0.57
C GLN A 33 -4.18 -9.89 -0.31
N ASP A 34 -4.92 -10.43 -1.28
CA ASP A 34 -5.92 -9.75 -2.08
C ASP A 34 -7.25 -10.52 -2.06
N VAL A 35 -8.36 -9.86 -2.41
CA VAL A 35 -9.69 -10.46 -2.30
C VAL A 35 -10.01 -11.49 -3.38
N ASN A 36 -9.30 -11.44 -4.50
CA ASN A 36 -9.59 -12.25 -5.69
C ASN A 36 -8.71 -13.52 -5.80
N ALA A 37 -7.50 -13.49 -5.18
CA ALA A 37 -6.55 -14.57 -5.36
C ALA A 37 -6.83 -15.76 -4.44
N ASP A 38 -6.72 -16.93 -5.00
CA ASP A 38 -6.73 -18.22 -4.30
C ASP A 38 -5.33 -18.82 -4.39
N CYS A 39 -4.48 -18.46 -3.42
CA CYS A 39 -3.09 -18.89 -3.36
C CYS A 39 -2.93 -20.26 -2.75
N LYS A 40 -1.87 -20.96 -3.20
CA LYS A 40 -1.47 -22.28 -2.64
C LYS A 40 -0.06 -22.17 -2.09
N TRP A 41 0.19 -22.79 -0.94
CA TRP A 41 1.52 -22.82 -0.35
C TRP A 41 2.52 -23.59 -1.23
N LEU A 42 3.70 -23.02 -1.41
CA LEU A 42 4.86 -23.66 -2.07
C LEU A 42 5.85 -24.24 -1.07
N VAL A 43 5.66 -23.96 0.21
CA VAL A 43 6.52 -24.38 1.32
C VAL A 43 5.68 -25.05 2.41
N LYS A 44 6.34 -25.84 3.24
CA LYS A 44 5.73 -26.61 4.34
C LYS A 44 6.51 -26.46 5.64
N PRO A 45 5.94 -26.81 6.79
CA PRO A 45 6.65 -26.81 8.06
C PRO A 45 7.96 -27.61 7.98
N GLY A 46 9.03 -27.01 8.50
CA GLY A 46 10.41 -27.49 8.42
C GLY A 46 11.25 -26.89 7.31
N ASP A 47 10.64 -26.28 6.29
CA ASP A 47 11.38 -25.67 5.19
C ASP A 47 12.09 -24.38 5.64
N LYS A 48 13.28 -24.13 5.07
CA LYS A 48 14.00 -22.86 5.21
C LYS A 48 13.57 -21.93 4.10
N VAL A 49 13.34 -20.66 4.45
CA VAL A 49 12.98 -19.59 3.52
C VAL A 49 13.90 -18.40 3.67
N SER A 50 14.14 -17.73 2.55
CA SER A 50 14.89 -16.46 2.51
C SER A 50 13.94 -15.26 2.53
N GLU A 51 14.41 -14.11 3.02
CA GLU A 51 13.68 -12.84 2.86
C GLU A 51 13.42 -12.56 1.38
N GLY A 52 12.17 -12.27 1.01
CA GLY A 52 11.74 -12.04 -0.37
C GLY A 52 11.56 -13.31 -1.22
N GLN A 53 11.63 -14.49 -0.64
CA GLN A 53 11.29 -15.75 -1.32
C GLN A 53 9.79 -15.88 -1.49
N ILE A 54 9.31 -16.32 -2.65
CA ILE A 54 7.90 -16.67 -2.87
C ILE A 54 7.58 -17.92 -2.04
N ILE A 55 6.56 -17.84 -1.19
CA ILE A 55 6.10 -18.93 -0.32
C ILE A 55 4.71 -19.43 -0.67
N ALA A 56 3.92 -18.63 -1.41
CA ALA A 56 2.66 -19.07 -1.99
C ALA A 56 2.39 -18.32 -3.29
N VAL A 57 1.57 -18.91 -4.16
CA VAL A 57 1.21 -18.34 -5.47
C VAL A 57 -0.21 -18.76 -5.85
N SER A 58 -0.93 -17.89 -6.57
CA SER A 58 -2.19 -18.26 -7.22
C SER A 58 -1.95 -18.84 -8.61
N ASP A 59 -2.97 -19.52 -9.15
CA ASP A 59 -2.97 -19.86 -10.56
C ASP A 59 -3.01 -18.58 -11.41
N LYS A 60 -2.39 -18.64 -12.60
CA LYS A 60 -2.38 -17.48 -13.52
C LYS A 60 -3.75 -17.29 -14.15
N ASN A 61 -4.26 -16.07 -14.08
CA ASN A 61 -5.45 -15.64 -14.80
C ASN A 61 -5.08 -14.51 -15.77
N ASN A 62 -5.20 -14.73 -17.08
CA ASN A 62 -4.80 -13.76 -18.12
C ASN A 62 -3.37 -13.21 -17.94
N GLY A 63 -2.44 -14.06 -17.49
CA GLY A 63 -1.05 -13.68 -17.25
C GLY A 63 -0.79 -13.00 -15.89
N ILE A 64 -1.82 -12.71 -15.11
CA ILE A 64 -1.72 -12.13 -13.77
C ILE A 64 -1.78 -13.24 -12.73
N PHE A 65 -1.00 -13.11 -11.68
CA PHE A 65 -0.96 -14.03 -10.55
C PHE A 65 -0.60 -13.31 -9.26
N SER A 66 -1.16 -13.76 -8.16
CA SER A 66 -0.79 -13.29 -6.82
C SER A 66 0.40 -14.07 -6.30
N SER A 67 1.35 -13.39 -5.68
CA SER A 67 2.51 -13.99 -5.03
C SER A 67 2.61 -13.52 -3.60
N VAL A 68 2.75 -14.46 -2.68
CA VAL A 68 3.00 -14.20 -1.26
C VAL A 68 4.48 -14.44 -0.97
N TYR A 69 5.12 -13.47 -0.33
CA TYR A 69 6.55 -13.49 -0.07
C TYR A 69 6.85 -13.65 1.42
N SER A 70 7.96 -14.32 1.73
CA SER A 70 8.49 -14.35 3.08
C SER A 70 9.08 -12.98 3.45
N PRO A 71 8.59 -12.32 4.50
CA PRO A 71 9.08 -11.00 4.90
C PRO A 71 10.39 -11.05 5.71
N ILE A 72 10.76 -12.22 6.21
CA ILE A 72 11.99 -12.46 6.96
C ILE A 72 12.65 -13.75 6.51
N PRO A 73 13.97 -13.90 6.64
CA PRO A 73 14.62 -15.21 6.50
C PRO A 73 14.25 -16.07 7.70
N GLY A 74 14.01 -17.36 7.50
CA GLY A 74 13.62 -18.18 8.64
C GLY A 74 13.34 -19.64 8.33
N ILE A 75 12.72 -20.29 9.32
CA ILE A 75 12.22 -21.66 9.23
C ILE A 75 10.70 -21.61 9.37
N VAL A 76 10.01 -22.27 8.46
CA VAL A 76 8.56 -22.45 8.54
C VAL A 76 8.26 -23.39 9.73
N THR A 77 7.47 -22.93 10.69
CA THR A 77 7.17 -23.71 11.91
C THR A 77 5.76 -24.26 11.93
N GLY A 78 4.84 -23.71 11.15
CA GLY A 78 3.47 -24.21 11.09
C GLY A 78 2.55 -23.34 10.25
N ILE A 79 1.31 -23.82 10.13
CA ILE A 79 0.19 -23.07 9.54
C ILE A 79 -0.78 -22.76 10.68
N GLU A 80 -1.23 -21.51 10.74
CA GLU A 80 -2.11 -21.00 11.78
C GLU A 80 -3.26 -20.20 11.18
N SER A 81 -4.32 -20.02 11.93
CA SER A 81 -5.41 -19.13 11.57
C SER A 81 -5.00 -17.69 11.82
N CYS A 82 -5.21 -16.80 10.85
CA CYS A 82 -4.97 -15.37 10.97
C CYS A 82 -6.09 -14.56 10.31
N VAL A 83 -6.08 -13.25 10.54
CA VAL A 83 -7.02 -12.32 9.89
C VAL A 83 -6.40 -11.82 8.60
N CYS A 84 -7.16 -11.93 7.50
CA CYS A 84 -6.81 -11.41 6.20
C CYS A 84 -7.08 -9.89 6.08
N PRO A 85 -6.54 -9.20 5.06
CA PRO A 85 -6.79 -7.77 4.85
C PRO A 85 -8.26 -7.39 4.70
N ASP A 86 -9.11 -8.32 4.24
CA ASP A 86 -10.57 -8.15 4.13
C ASP A 86 -11.33 -8.39 5.46
N GLY A 87 -10.62 -8.61 6.57
CA GLY A 87 -11.19 -8.89 7.88
C GLY A 87 -11.65 -10.33 8.10
N ARG A 88 -11.59 -11.19 7.10
CA ARG A 88 -11.94 -12.61 7.22
C ARG A 88 -10.79 -13.42 7.79
N THR A 89 -11.11 -14.61 8.29
CA THR A 89 -10.12 -15.57 8.75
C THR A 89 -9.58 -16.37 7.56
N CYS A 90 -8.26 -16.52 7.50
CA CYS A 90 -7.60 -17.37 6.52
C CYS A 90 -6.41 -18.12 7.16
N GLU A 91 -5.78 -18.98 6.38
CA GLU A 91 -4.51 -19.61 6.76
C GLU A 91 -3.38 -18.58 6.72
N GLY A 92 -2.46 -18.68 7.69
CA GLY A 92 -1.22 -17.95 7.75
C GLY A 92 -0.04 -18.88 8.00
N MET A 93 1.07 -18.60 7.33
CA MET A 93 2.31 -19.35 7.54
C MET A 93 3.14 -18.70 8.65
N ARG A 94 3.41 -19.44 9.72
CA ARG A 94 4.32 -18.99 10.77
C ARG A 94 5.76 -19.26 10.34
N ILE A 95 6.57 -18.20 10.34
CA ILE A 95 8.00 -18.26 10.02
C ILE A 95 8.75 -17.74 11.23
N GLN A 96 9.65 -18.56 11.77
CA GLN A 96 10.56 -18.20 12.86
C GLN A 96 11.84 -17.65 12.27
N LEU A 97 12.26 -16.47 12.72
CA LEU A 97 13.47 -15.79 12.24
C LEU A 97 14.70 -16.68 12.41
N SER A 98 15.43 -16.89 11.31
CA SER A 98 16.71 -17.59 11.26
C SER A 98 17.43 -17.30 9.95
N GLY A 99 18.70 -16.99 9.99
CA GLY A 99 19.50 -16.68 8.80
C GLY A 99 19.77 -15.20 8.58
N SER A 100 20.17 -14.85 7.36
CA SER A 100 20.59 -13.50 6.97
C SER A 100 19.60 -12.82 6.03
N PHE A 101 19.46 -11.51 6.18
CA PHE A 101 18.58 -10.69 5.34
C PHE A 101 19.17 -10.42 3.96
N SER A 102 18.30 -10.40 2.94
CA SER A 102 18.64 -10.08 1.55
C SER A 102 18.43 -8.61 1.20
N PHE A 103 17.47 -7.96 1.86
CA PHE A 103 17.09 -6.55 1.61
C PHE A 103 17.39 -5.66 2.81
N LEU A 104 17.10 -6.09 4.02
CA LEU A 104 17.29 -5.30 5.23
C LEU A 104 18.77 -4.93 5.40
N GLY A 105 19.04 -3.63 5.60
CA GLY A 105 20.40 -3.09 5.77
C GLY A 105 21.23 -3.05 4.48
N LYS A 106 20.65 -3.36 3.32
CA LYS A 106 21.35 -3.29 2.03
C LYS A 106 21.01 -2.02 1.28
N ASN A 107 22.03 -1.25 0.90
CA ASN A 107 21.88 -0.10 0.02
C ASN A 107 21.95 -0.55 -1.44
N LYS A 108 20.82 -0.51 -2.13
CA LYS A 108 20.73 -0.76 -3.58
C LYS A 108 20.59 0.56 -4.31
N LYS A 109 21.24 0.69 -5.46
CA LYS A 109 21.01 1.83 -6.36
C LYS A 109 19.65 1.65 -7.04
N PRO A 110 18.83 2.70 -7.14
CA PRO A 110 17.55 2.59 -7.83
C PRO A 110 17.77 2.28 -9.33
N ALA A 111 16.91 1.42 -9.88
CA ALA A 111 16.87 1.14 -11.30
C ALA A 111 16.42 2.38 -12.08
N ASP A 112 16.98 2.60 -13.27
CA ASP A 112 16.57 3.71 -14.14
C ASP A 112 15.33 3.33 -14.97
N ALA A 113 14.20 3.95 -14.63
CA ALA A 113 12.93 3.74 -15.33
C ALA A 113 12.86 4.35 -16.74
N ARG A 114 13.81 5.22 -17.10
CA ARG A 114 13.79 5.92 -18.42
C ARG A 114 13.94 4.96 -19.58
N SER A 115 14.80 3.96 -19.45
CA SER A 115 15.07 2.94 -20.46
C SER A 115 14.04 1.80 -20.54
N CYS A 116 13.15 1.66 -19.55
CA CYS A 116 12.19 0.57 -19.49
C CYS A 116 10.93 0.88 -20.29
N THR A 117 10.35 -0.13 -20.93
CA THR A 117 9.04 -0.04 -21.60
C THR A 117 7.90 -0.15 -20.58
N GLY A 118 6.69 0.26 -20.97
CA GLY A 118 5.48 0.06 -20.15
C GLY A 118 5.25 -1.41 -19.81
N THR A 119 5.48 -2.31 -20.75
CA THR A 119 5.37 -3.77 -20.56
C THR A 119 6.35 -4.28 -19.50
N MET A 120 7.63 -3.88 -19.56
CA MET A 120 8.62 -4.28 -18.53
C MET A 120 8.24 -3.80 -17.13
N ILE A 121 7.67 -2.59 -17.03
CA ILE A 121 7.19 -2.05 -15.75
C ILE A 121 5.99 -2.87 -15.27
N PHE A 122 5.03 -3.16 -16.14
CA PHE A 122 3.87 -3.98 -15.81
C PHE A 122 4.27 -5.38 -15.33
N GLU A 123 5.18 -6.05 -16.02
CA GLU A 123 5.71 -7.36 -15.63
C GLU A 123 6.35 -7.30 -14.25
N SER A 124 7.16 -6.27 -13.97
CA SER A 124 7.74 -6.06 -12.64
C SER A 124 6.70 -5.87 -11.55
N ILE A 125 5.62 -5.09 -11.81
CA ILE A 125 4.50 -4.89 -10.87
C ILE A 125 3.80 -6.22 -10.58
N ASN A 126 3.51 -6.99 -11.62
CA ASN A 126 2.85 -8.28 -11.52
C ASN A 126 3.71 -9.31 -10.75
N GLU A 127 4.99 -9.44 -11.09
CA GLU A 127 5.92 -10.35 -10.41
C GLU A 127 6.08 -10.04 -8.92
N LYS A 128 6.07 -8.77 -8.53
CA LYS A 128 6.26 -8.36 -7.12
C LYS A 128 4.98 -8.42 -6.29
N GLY A 129 3.85 -8.77 -6.88
CA GLY A 129 2.58 -8.96 -6.16
C GLY A 129 2.09 -7.69 -5.48
N ILE A 130 2.18 -6.54 -6.17
CA ILE A 130 1.79 -5.26 -5.59
C ILE A 130 0.27 -5.22 -5.44
N ILE A 131 -0.17 -4.90 -4.23
CA ILE A 131 -1.58 -4.80 -3.86
C ILE A 131 -2.01 -3.33 -3.89
N ASN A 132 -3.08 -3.03 -4.60
CA ASN A 132 -3.76 -1.74 -4.56
C ASN A 132 -4.66 -1.68 -3.32
N THR A 133 -4.38 -0.75 -2.43
CA THR A 133 -5.05 -0.56 -1.14
C THR A 133 -6.02 0.61 -1.15
N PHE A 134 -6.36 1.14 -2.32
CA PHE A 134 -7.28 2.28 -2.48
C PHE A 134 -8.62 2.05 -1.78
N VAL A 135 -9.20 0.85 -1.90
CA VAL A 135 -10.35 0.40 -1.10
C VAL A 135 -9.82 -0.50 -0.01
N THR A 136 -9.82 0.00 1.20
CA THR A 136 -9.12 -0.64 2.33
C THR A 136 -9.58 -2.07 2.62
N ASN A 137 -10.90 -2.33 2.52
CA ASN A 137 -11.49 -3.64 2.82
C ASN A 137 -11.54 -4.56 1.60
N GLU A 138 -11.15 -4.08 0.43
CA GLU A 138 -11.16 -4.83 -0.83
C GLU A 138 -9.83 -4.64 -1.56
N PRO A 139 -8.69 -5.04 -0.96
CA PRO A 139 -7.39 -4.95 -1.62
C PRO A 139 -7.36 -5.90 -2.82
N VAL A 140 -6.86 -5.40 -3.95
CA VAL A 140 -6.76 -6.16 -5.21
C VAL A 140 -5.35 -6.04 -5.80
N LEU A 141 -4.97 -6.97 -6.67
CA LEU A 141 -3.70 -6.86 -7.39
C LEU A 141 -3.68 -5.58 -8.25
N LEU A 142 -2.64 -4.77 -8.09
CA LEU A 142 -2.46 -3.57 -8.90
C LEU A 142 -2.37 -3.91 -10.41
N ALA A 143 -1.79 -5.06 -10.75
CA ALA A 143 -1.71 -5.53 -12.15
C ALA A 143 -3.10 -5.75 -12.76
N GLU A 144 -4.09 -6.28 -12.02
CA GLU A 144 -5.48 -6.41 -12.49
C GLU A 144 -6.11 -5.05 -12.75
N ASP A 145 -5.93 -4.11 -11.83
CA ASP A 145 -6.45 -2.76 -11.97
C ASP A 145 -5.83 -2.01 -13.16
N ILE A 146 -4.51 -2.16 -13.37
CA ILE A 146 -3.80 -1.60 -14.53
C ILE A 146 -4.36 -2.20 -15.83
N GLN A 147 -4.49 -3.53 -15.91
CA GLN A 147 -4.98 -4.21 -17.12
C GLN A 147 -6.41 -3.77 -17.46
N ARG A 148 -7.29 -3.68 -16.44
CA ARG A 148 -8.66 -3.20 -16.59
C ARG A 148 -8.70 -1.75 -17.07
N ALA A 149 -7.93 -0.86 -16.48
CA ALA A 149 -7.93 0.56 -16.83
C ALA A 149 -7.28 0.82 -18.19
N ALA A 150 -6.21 0.08 -18.54
CA ALA A 150 -5.53 0.20 -19.82
C ALA A 150 -6.40 -0.20 -21.03
N ALA A 151 -7.48 -0.94 -20.82
CA ALA A 151 -8.45 -1.29 -21.87
C ALA A 151 -9.33 -0.10 -22.31
N GLU A 152 -9.36 0.99 -21.56
CA GLU A 152 -10.09 2.21 -21.93
C GLU A 152 -9.35 2.98 -23.04
N LYS A 153 -10.10 3.71 -23.90
CA LYS A 153 -9.50 4.47 -25.02
C LYS A 153 -8.53 5.56 -24.60
N LYS A 154 -8.82 6.22 -23.49
CA LYS A 154 -7.97 7.26 -22.87
C LYS A 154 -7.86 6.93 -21.37
N PRO A 155 -6.96 6.01 -20.98
CA PRO A 155 -6.87 5.59 -19.59
C PRO A 155 -6.44 6.76 -18.70
N VAL A 156 -7.15 6.97 -17.60
CA VAL A 156 -6.84 8.01 -16.60
C VAL A 156 -6.54 7.33 -15.28
N MET A 157 -5.57 7.88 -14.55
CA MET A 157 -5.18 7.43 -13.24
C MET A 157 -5.44 8.52 -12.21
N ALA A 158 -6.09 8.17 -11.10
CA ALA A 158 -6.28 9.04 -9.95
C ALA A 158 -5.55 8.47 -8.73
N VAL A 159 -4.71 9.29 -8.12
CA VAL A 159 -3.93 8.96 -6.92
C VAL A 159 -4.45 9.78 -5.76
N ARG A 160 -5.01 9.13 -4.75
CA ARG A 160 -5.42 9.76 -3.50
C ARG A 160 -4.21 9.93 -2.59
N LEU A 161 -3.93 11.16 -2.16
CA LEU A 161 -2.79 11.52 -1.32
C LEU A 161 -3.17 11.65 0.18
N PHE A 162 -4.28 11.12 0.57
CA PHE A 162 -4.81 11.10 1.95
C PHE A 162 -5.58 9.82 2.18
N ASP A 163 -5.99 9.57 3.39
CA ASP A 163 -6.64 8.30 3.73
C ASP A 163 -8.11 8.25 3.28
N GLU A 164 -8.63 7.05 3.00
CA GLU A 164 -10.03 6.82 2.64
C GLU A 164 -10.97 7.32 3.74
N ASP A 165 -10.62 7.03 4.98
CA ASP A 165 -11.35 7.45 6.17
C ASP A 165 -10.55 8.53 6.94
N PRO A 166 -11.20 9.64 7.36
CA PRO A 166 -10.55 10.71 8.12
C PRO A 166 -9.96 10.30 9.46
N SER A 167 -10.37 9.15 10.02
CA SER A 167 -9.80 8.59 11.25
C SER A 167 -8.41 7.98 11.07
N ARG A 168 -7.95 7.84 9.83
CA ARG A 168 -6.67 7.25 9.46
C ARG A 168 -5.69 8.30 9.00
N LEU A 169 -4.37 8.02 9.12
CA LEU A 169 -3.30 8.92 8.69
C LEU A 169 -2.18 8.23 7.92
N THR A 170 -2.33 6.97 7.53
CA THR A 170 -1.25 6.22 6.86
C THR A 170 -0.86 6.85 5.54
N ASP A 171 -1.81 7.02 4.60
CA ASP A 171 -1.54 7.60 3.28
C ASP A 171 -1.16 9.08 3.36
N SER A 172 -1.78 9.80 4.28
CA SER A 172 -1.45 11.21 4.57
C SER A 172 0.00 11.38 5.02
N LEU A 173 0.50 10.51 5.90
CA LEU A 173 1.87 10.56 6.39
C LEU A 173 2.86 10.02 5.35
N ILE A 174 2.49 8.99 4.58
CA ILE A 174 3.30 8.53 3.45
C ILE A 174 3.48 9.66 2.43
N THR A 175 2.41 10.36 2.09
CA THR A 175 2.48 11.56 1.22
C THR A 175 3.42 12.61 1.80
N GLN A 176 3.30 12.90 3.09
CA GLN A 176 4.13 13.91 3.75
C GLN A 176 5.62 13.56 3.72
N PHE A 177 5.98 12.30 3.93
CA PHE A 177 7.38 11.89 4.08
C PHE A 177 8.02 11.38 2.78
N PHE A 178 7.23 10.89 1.83
CA PHE A 178 7.72 10.16 0.66
C PHE A 178 7.09 10.61 -0.67
N PHE A 179 6.62 11.86 -0.76
CA PHE A 179 5.91 12.31 -1.95
C PHE A 179 6.70 12.09 -3.25
N GLU A 180 8.00 12.35 -3.27
CA GLU A 180 8.85 12.11 -4.46
C GLU A 180 8.82 10.64 -4.92
N ASN A 181 8.82 9.71 -3.97
CA ASN A 181 8.73 8.28 -4.26
C ASN A 181 7.32 7.88 -4.74
N VAL A 182 6.27 8.45 -4.11
CA VAL A 182 4.86 8.29 -4.53
C VAL A 182 4.67 8.81 -5.95
N PHE A 183 5.22 9.98 -6.25
CA PHE A 183 5.19 10.58 -7.59
C PHE A 183 5.92 9.69 -8.61
N SER A 184 7.12 9.22 -8.28
CA SER A 184 7.88 8.31 -9.15
C SER A 184 7.14 7.00 -9.39
N GLY A 185 6.54 6.40 -8.37
CA GLY A 185 5.68 5.21 -8.51
C GLY A 185 4.47 5.47 -9.41
N SER A 186 3.86 6.66 -9.27
CA SER A 186 2.73 7.06 -10.13
C SER A 186 3.13 7.18 -11.60
N LEU A 187 4.32 7.73 -11.90
CA LEU A 187 4.84 7.79 -13.26
C LEU A 187 5.11 6.39 -13.85
N LEU A 188 5.60 5.45 -13.03
CA LEU A 188 5.78 4.05 -13.45
C LEU A 188 4.46 3.41 -13.85
N VAL A 189 3.45 3.51 -13.01
CA VAL A 189 2.12 2.94 -13.28
C VAL A 189 1.48 3.62 -14.49
N ALA A 190 1.53 4.95 -14.59
CA ALA A 190 1.01 5.68 -15.73
C ALA A 190 1.69 5.27 -17.05
N LYS A 191 3.00 5.00 -17.03
CA LYS A 191 3.73 4.47 -18.19
C LYS A 191 3.31 3.03 -18.51
N ALA A 192 3.11 2.17 -17.50
CA ALA A 192 2.69 0.79 -17.68
C ALA A 192 1.30 0.68 -18.34
N MET A 193 0.36 1.56 -18.00
CA MET A 193 -0.99 1.57 -18.56
C MET A 193 -1.17 2.51 -19.74
N ASN A 194 -0.11 3.18 -20.21
CA ASN A 194 -0.18 4.21 -21.24
C ASN A 194 -1.24 5.29 -20.93
N ALA A 195 -1.19 5.82 -19.70
CA ALA A 195 -2.17 6.77 -19.20
C ALA A 195 -2.17 8.09 -19.98
N ALA A 196 -3.35 8.65 -20.22
CA ALA A 196 -3.53 9.98 -20.79
C ALA A 196 -3.11 11.09 -19.80
N GLY A 197 -3.11 10.80 -18.50
CA GLY A 197 -2.66 11.71 -17.46
C GLY A 197 -2.85 11.14 -16.04
N ILE A 198 -2.25 11.84 -15.08
CA ILE A 198 -2.31 11.51 -13.64
C ILE A 198 -3.04 12.63 -12.91
N ILE A 199 -4.06 12.28 -12.13
CA ILE A 199 -4.78 13.19 -11.25
C ILE A 199 -4.37 12.90 -9.81
N PHE A 200 -3.66 13.80 -9.16
CA PHE A 200 -3.45 13.76 -7.73
C PHE A 200 -4.63 14.44 -7.02
N VAL A 201 -5.20 13.75 -6.05
CA VAL A 201 -6.23 14.30 -5.18
C VAL A 201 -5.64 14.46 -3.79
N ALA A 202 -5.46 15.70 -3.37
CA ALA A 202 -4.78 16.05 -2.13
C ALA A 202 -5.73 16.71 -1.13
N ASP A 203 -5.35 16.68 0.15
CA ASP A 203 -5.98 17.51 1.15
C ASP A 203 -5.75 19.00 0.84
N ARG A 204 -6.68 19.88 1.23
CA ARG A 204 -6.59 21.34 1.01
C ARG A 204 -5.29 21.94 1.54
N ASP A 205 -4.80 21.41 2.65
CA ASP A 205 -3.62 21.90 3.36
C ASP A 205 -2.31 21.31 2.83
N PHE A 206 -2.38 20.39 1.86
CA PHE A 206 -1.18 19.83 1.24
C PHE A 206 -0.64 20.78 0.19
N GLU A 207 0.62 21.18 0.34
CA GLU A 207 1.35 21.96 -0.66
C GLU A 207 2.08 20.99 -1.59
N LEU A 208 1.67 20.98 -2.86
CA LEU A 208 2.32 20.16 -3.87
C LEU A 208 3.74 20.70 -4.12
N PRO A 209 4.79 19.90 -3.93
CA PRO A 209 6.15 20.31 -4.29
C PRO A 209 6.27 20.61 -5.80
N GLU A 210 7.30 21.34 -6.18
CA GLU A 210 7.64 21.52 -7.59
C GLU A 210 7.92 20.15 -8.22
N LEU A 211 7.17 19.84 -9.29
CA LEU A 211 7.28 18.56 -9.97
C LEU A 211 8.41 18.60 -11.00
N PRO A 212 9.22 17.52 -11.11
CA PRO A 212 10.18 17.42 -12.18
C PRO A 212 9.49 17.39 -13.54
N GLU A 213 10.21 17.76 -14.60
CA GLU A 213 9.70 17.71 -15.98
C GLU A 213 9.32 16.26 -16.33
N GLN A 214 8.10 16.08 -16.80
CA GLN A 214 7.54 14.80 -17.24
C GLN A 214 6.71 14.95 -18.51
N LYS A 215 6.61 13.86 -19.27
CA LYS A 215 5.85 13.82 -20.53
C LYS A 215 4.35 13.60 -20.31
N ILE A 216 3.97 12.96 -19.21
CA ILE A 216 2.58 12.61 -18.88
C ILE A 216 1.93 13.83 -18.21
N PRO A 217 0.77 14.32 -18.67
CA PRO A 217 0.05 15.41 -18.01
C PRO A 217 -0.27 15.08 -16.56
N VAL A 218 -0.08 16.05 -15.68
CA VAL A 218 -0.37 15.92 -14.24
C VAL A 218 -1.29 17.06 -13.82
N LEU A 219 -2.36 16.69 -13.11
CA LEU A 219 -3.30 17.62 -12.49
C LEU A 219 -3.35 17.34 -10.98
N CYS A 220 -3.31 18.38 -10.17
CA CYS A 220 -3.56 18.26 -8.74
C CYS A 220 -4.86 18.98 -8.37
N LEU A 221 -5.79 18.26 -7.78
CA LEU A 221 -7.03 18.78 -7.23
C LEU A 221 -7.02 18.67 -5.72
N LYS A 222 -7.58 19.68 -5.06
CA LYS A 222 -7.66 19.75 -3.60
C LYS A 222 -9.07 19.52 -3.11
N THR A 223 -9.20 18.78 -2.01
CA THR A 223 -10.46 18.55 -1.30
C THR A 223 -10.26 18.66 0.21
N ASN A 224 -11.33 18.63 0.96
CA ASN A 224 -11.26 18.51 2.41
C ASN A 224 -11.19 17.04 2.81
N ALA A 225 -9.99 16.51 3.07
CA ALA A 225 -9.78 15.13 3.48
C ALA A 225 -10.47 14.76 4.80
N GLN A 226 -10.75 15.73 5.66
CA GLN A 226 -11.47 15.51 6.93
C GLN A 226 -12.98 15.34 6.76
N LYS A 227 -13.50 15.60 5.56
CA LYS A 227 -14.93 15.48 5.29
C LYS A 227 -15.23 14.13 4.64
N TYR A 228 -15.77 13.19 5.43
CA TYR A 228 -16.30 11.94 4.89
C TYR A 228 -17.44 12.21 3.89
N PRO A 229 -17.52 11.55 2.73
CA PRO A 229 -16.67 10.47 2.19
C PRO A 229 -15.66 10.94 1.10
N SER A 230 -15.00 12.07 1.27
CA SER A 230 -14.14 12.70 0.26
C SER A 230 -13.06 11.77 -0.37
N GLY A 231 -12.66 10.72 0.34
CA GLY A 231 -11.69 9.73 -0.12
C GLY A 231 -12.24 8.65 -1.06
N TYR A 232 -13.56 8.60 -1.25
CA TYR A 232 -14.19 7.55 -2.04
C TYR A 232 -14.15 7.83 -3.54
N LYS A 233 -14.13 6.76 -4.33
CA LYS A 233 -14.02 6.81 -5.80
C LYS A 233 -15.06 7.74 -6.44
N GLU A 234 -16.30 7.66 -6.02
CA GLU A 234 -17.40 8.45 -6.55
C GLU A 234 -17.21 9.94 -6.29
N GLU A 235 -16.72 10.30 -5.10
CA GLU A 235 -16.46 11.69 -4.76
C GLU A 235 -15.26 12.26 -5.53
N ILE A 236 -14.23 11.44 -5.74
CA ILE A 236 -13.10 11.82 -6.59
C ILE A 236 -13.56 12.05 -8.04
N ILE A 237 -14.39 11.18 -8.60
CA ILE A 237 -14.96 11.38 -9.95
C ILE A 237 -15.74 12.70 -10.01
N ARG A 238 -16.62 12.98 -9.05
CA ARG A 238 -17.38 14.23 -8.98
C ARG A 238 -16.47 15.45 -8.84
N LEU A 239 -15.44 15.34 -8.01
CA LEU A 239 -14.45 16.42 -7.82
C LEU A 239 -13.76 16.76 -9.14
N VAL A 240 -13.30 15.76 -9.89
CA VAL A 240 -12.64 15.94 -11.19
C VAL A 240 -13.59 16.56 -12.21
N GLN A 241 -14.78 15.99 -12.38
CA GLN A 241 -15.80 16.47 -13.32
C GLN A 241 -16.22 17.92 -13.06
N LYS A 242 -16.25 18.34 -11.78
CA LYS A 242 -16.63 19.69 -11.40
C LYS A 242 -15.52 20.72 -11.60
N ASN A 243 -14.26 20.33 -11.31
CA ASN A 243 -13.17 21.30 -11.15
C ASN A 243 -12.11 21.23 -12.26
N SER A 244 -12.02 20.13 -13.02
CA SER A 244 -11.07 20.05 -14.13
C SER A 244 -11.63 20.67 -15.41
N ARG A 245 -10.75 21.35 -16.16
CA ARG A 245 -11.00 21.85 -17.52
C ARG A 245 -10.15 21.13 -18.56
N GLU A 246 -9.29 20.24 -18.14
CA GLU A 246 -8.41 19.46 -18.99
C GLU A 246 -9.19 18.41 -19.78
N GLU A 247 -9.10 18.44 -21.12
CA GLU A 247 -9.85 17.52 -21.98
C GLU A 247 -9.60 16.04 -21.65
N TRP A 248 -8.34 15.71 -21.33
CA TRP A 248 -7.95 14.33 -21.03
C TRP A 248 -8.60 13.77 -19.75
N THR A 249 -9.03 14.64 -18.82
CA THR A 249 -9.71 14.21 -17.59
C THR A 249 -11.18 13.86 -17.82
N ALA A 250 -11.77 14.23 -18.97
CA ALA A 250 -13.18 13.96 -19.26
C ALA A 250 -13.49 12.45 -19.33
N SER A 251 -12.48 11.61 -19.58
CA SER A 251 -12.62 10.15 -19.62
C SER A 251 -12.64 9.48 -18.23
N ILE A 252 -12.50 10.24 -17.13
CA ILE A 252 -12.55 9.66 -15.79
C ILE A 252 -13.89 8.96 -15.55
N SER A 253 -13.83 7.72 -15.11
CA SER A 253 -14.98 6.86 -14.87
C SER A 253 -14.68 5.84 -13.78
N LYS A 254 -15.66 5.04 -13.41
CA LYS A 254 -15.46 3.92 -12.47
C LYS A 254 -14.43 2.87 -12.95
N LYS A 255 -14.12 2.86 -14.25
CA LYS A 255 -13.13 1.96 -14.86
C LYS A 255 -11.72 2.54 -14.85
N SER A 256 -11.54 3.82 -14.59
CA SER A 256 -10.23 4.43 -14.41
C SER A 256 -9.48 3.77 -13.26
N LEU A 257 -8.16 3.88 -13.27
CA LEU A 257 -7.35 3.41 -12.15
C LEU A 257 -7.46 4.40 -10.99
N PHE A 258 -7.89 3.90 -9.84
CA PHE A 258 -7.84 4.61 -8.56
C PHE A 258 -6.85 3.91 -7.66
N THR A 259 -5.96 4.68 -7.07
CA THR A 259 -4.90 4.18 -6.20
C THR A 259 -4.56 5.19 -5.11
N ASP A 260 -3.67 4.83 -4.19
CA ASP A 260 -3.27 5.61 -3.03
C ASP A 260 -1.75 5.77 -2.90
N SER A 261 -1.33 6.56 -1.93
CA SER A 261 0.09 6.83 -1.67
C SER A 261 0.85 5.58 -1.25
N SER A 262 0.24 4.70 -0.48
CA SER A 262 0.85 3.44 -0.04
C SER A 262 1.19 2.54 -1.22
N THR A 263 0.24 2.33 -2.12
CA THR A 263 0.41 1.52 -3.33
C THR A 263 1.49 2.10 -4.25
N MET A 264 1.52 3.42 -4.42
CA MET A 264 2.51 4.06 -5.29
C MET A 264 3.91 4.02 -4.69
N LEU A 265 4.05 4.16 -3.38
CA LEU A 265 5.32 3.99 -2.69
C LEU A 265 5.85 2.56 -2.86
N GLU A 266 5.00 1.54 -2.68
CA GLU A 266 5.39 0.14 -2.89
C GLU A 266 5.77 -0.15 -4.35
N THR A 267 5.05 0.43 -5.32
CA THR A 267 5.40 0.33 -6.74
C THR A 267 6.79 0.91 -7.01
N TYR A 268 7.09 2.08 -6.48
CA TYR A 268 8.43 2.67 -6.58
C TYR A 268 9.50 1.76 -6.00
N ARG A 269 9.29 1.21 -4.80
CA ARG A 269 10.24 0.33 -4.10
C ARG A 269 10.45 -0.97 -4.85
N ALA A 270 9.38 -1.58 -5.32
CA ALA A 270 9.41 -2.81 -6.08
C ALA A 270 10.20 -2.67 -7.37
N PHE A 271 9.92 -1.64 -8.15
CA PHE A 271 10.62 -1.39 -9.41
C PHE A 271 12.07 -0.94 -9.18
N SER A 272 12.28 0.09 -8.36
CA SER A 272 13.60 0.72 -8.21
C SER A 272 14.63 -0.17 -7.52
N PHE A 273 14.20 -1.02 -6.59
CA PHE A 273 15.11 -1.85 -5.79
C PHE A 273 14.91 -3.36 -6.00
N GLY A 274 13.97 -3.77 -6.85
CA GLY A 274 13.61 -5.18 -7.06
C GLY A 274 13.00 -5.83 -5.82
N MET A 275 12.46 -5.03 -4.91
CA MET A 275 11.99 -5.46 -3.61
C MET A 275 10.54 -5.94 -3.68
N PRO A 276 10.23 -7.21 -3.35
CA PRO A 276 8.84 -7.64 -3.26
C PRO A 276 8.14 -6.98 -2.07
N VAL A 277 6.82 -7.07 -2.02
CA VAL A 277 6.03 -6.51 -0.92
C VAL A 277 6.18 -7.39 0.31
N ILE A 278 7.13 -7.06 1.17
CA ILE A 278 7.49 -7.81 2.40
C ILE A 278 7.33 -7.00 3.68
N ASP A 279 7.14 -5.71 3.56
CA ASP A 279 6.87 -4.80 4.68
C ASP A 279 5.81 -3.76 4.28
N ARG A 280 5.22 -3.10 5.28
CA ARG A 280 4.24 -2.04 5.10
C ARG A 280 4.46 -0.93 6.11
N TYR A 281 4.06 0.28 5.73
CA TYR A 281 3.90 1.37 6.67
C TYR A 281 2.56 1.28 7.37
N VAL A 282 2.58 1.33 8.70
CA VAL A 282 1.39 1.28 9.56
C VAL A 282 1.40 2.50 10.48
N HIS A 283 0.31 3.24 10.50
CA HIS A 283 0.12 4.30 11.49
C HIS A 283 -0.49 3.71 12.76
N ILE A 284 0.17 3.90 13.88
CA ILE A 284 -0.27 3.43 15.20
C ILE A 284 -0.51 4.64 16.09
N SER A 285 -1.69 4.70 16.70
CA SER A 285 -2.05 5.77 17.63
C SER A 285 -3.10 5.30 18.63
N GLY A 286 -3.28 6.02 19.68
CA GLY A 286 -4.28 5.77 20.71
C GLY A 286 -3.81 6.19 22.08
N ASP A 287 -4.73 6.30 23.04
CA ASP A 287 -4.45 6.74 24.41
C ASP A 287 -3.77 5.67 25.28
N CYS A 288 -3.69 4.42 24.77
CA CYS A 288 -2.94 3.33 25.37
C CYS A 288 -1.54 3.18 24.79
N ILE A 289 -1.18 3.96 23.76
CA ILE A 289 0.10 3.87 23.04
C ILE A 289 0.99 5.07 23.42
N PRO A 290 2.16 4.86 24.07
CA PRO A 290 3.03 5.96 24.48
C PRO A 290 3.73 6.65 23.33
N ALA A 291 4.06 5.91 22.26
CA ALA A 291 4.76 6.43 21.07
C ALA A 291 3.96 6.20 19.79
N SER A 292 3.05 7.12 19.47
CA SER A 292 2.30 7.11 18.22
C SER A 292 3.19 7.49 17.03
N GLY A 293 2.95 6.88 15.86
CA GLY A 293 3.72 7.22 14.67
C GLY A 293 3.45 6.34 13.45
N LEU A 294 4.12 6.69 12.34
CA LEU A 294 4.18 5.87 11.14
C LEU A 294 5.40 4.94 11.22
N ILE A 295 5.14 3.65 11.31
CA ILE A 295 6.15 2.62 11.50
C ILE A 295 6.19 1.69 10.29
N LYS A 296 7.37 1.40 9.78
CA LYS A 296 7.57 0.37 8.76
C LYS A 296 7.80 -0.97 9.41
N VAL A 297 6.95 -1.95 9.13
CA VAL A 297 6.95 -3.27 9.76
C VAL A 297 6.87 -4.39 8.74
N SER A 298 7.46 -5.54 9.06
CA SER A 298 7.35 -6.75 8.24
C SER A 298 5.91 -7.26 8.18
N ILE A 299 5.45 -7.71 7.02
CA ILE A 299 4.13 -8.34 6.88
C ILE A 299 4.03 -9.54 7.83
N GLY A 300 2.88 -9.69 8.48
CA GLY A 300 2.65 -10.76 9.46
C GLY A 300 3.18 -10.46 10.86
N THR A 301 3.71 -9.25 11.12
CA THR A 301 3.99 -8.78 12.49
C THR A 301 2.70 -8.74 13.29
N THR A 302 2.69 -9.34 14.48
CA THR A 302 1.50 -9.40 15.33
C THR A 302 1.17 -8.05 15.96
N LEU A 303 -0.10 -7.82 16.31
CA LEU A 303 -0.54 -6.60 17.01
C LEU A 303 0.20 -6.43 18.35
N GLN A 304 0.52 -7.53 19.05
CA GLN A 304 1.31 -7.48 20.27
C GLN A 304 2.71 -6.91 20.00
N ASN A 305 3.41 -7.42 18.98
CA ASN A 305 4.75 -6.91 18.63
C ASN A 305 4.69 -5.45 18.17
N LEU A 306 3.60 -5.03 17.48
CA LEU A 306 3.40 -3.62 17.13
C LEU A 306 3.24 -2.74 18.37
N ALA A 307 2.47 -3.18 19.35
CA ALA A 307 2.32 -2.45 20.62
C ALA A 307 3.64 -2.34 21.38
N GLU A 308 4.42 -3.42 21.45
CA GLU A 308 5.76 -3.44 22.07
C GLU A 308 6.72 -2.45 21.39
N GLN A 309 6.67 -2.34 20.07
CA GLN A 309 7.48 -1.36 19.30
C GLN A 309 7.12 0.09 19.60
N CYS A 310 5.90 0.35 20.03
CA CYS A 310 5.42 1.67 20.46
C CYS A 310 5.65 1.95 21.94
N GLY A 311 6.43 1.14 22.65
CA GLY A 311 6.74 1.28 24.06
C GLY A 311 5.81 0.49 24.98
N ALA A 312 5.17 -0.55 24.44
CA ALA A 312 4.13 -1.36 25.06
C ALA A 312 2.85 -0.58 25.43
N LEU A 313 1.81 -1.29 25.78
CA LEU A 313 0.56 -0.68 26.21
C LEU A 313 0.69 -0.10 27.61
N THR A 314 0.31 1.15 27.82
CA THR A 314 0.33 1.80 29.15
C THR A 314 -0.79 1.36 30.05
N LYS A 315 -1.90 0.84 29.46
CA LYS A 315 -3.07 0.30 30.13
C LYS A 315 -3.78 -0.70 29.21
N ASN A 316 -4.68 -1.49 29.76
CA ASN A 316 -5.52 -2.38 28.93
C ASN A 316 -6.43 -1.56 28.01
N PRO A 317 -6.40 -1.76 26.69
CA PRO A 317 -7.28 -1.06 25.77
C PRO A 317 -8.72 -1.58 25.92
N GLY A 318 -9.69 -0.67 25.89
CA GLY A 318 -11.11 -1.05 25.83
C GLY A 318 -11.49 -1.60 24.45
N ALA A 319 -10.79 -1.16 23.41
CA ALA A 319 -10.94 -1.65 22.04
C ALA A 319 -9.63 -1.48 21.28
N VAL A 320 -9.42 -2.35 20.27
CA VAL A 320 -8.38 -2.21 19.25
C VAL A 320 -9.09 -2.11 17.90
N ILE A 321 -8.85 -1.03 17.17
CA ILE A 321 -9.45 -0.78 15.87
C ILE A 321 -8.36 -0.93 14.82
N VAL A 322 -8.63 -1.71 13.79
CA VAL A 322 -7.72 -1.94 12.66
C VAL A 322 -8.42 -1.46 11.39
N ASN A 323 -7.77 -0.56 10.67
CA ASN A 323 -8.24 0.03 9.39
C ASN A 323 -9.50 0.90 9.50
N GLY A 324 -9.84 1.40 10.65
CA GLY A 324 -10.97 2.33 10.85
C GLY A 324 -12.28 1.67 11.23
#